data_a5ad91e8b316526fac94fb75c613fa15
#
_entry.id   a5ad91e8b316526fac94fb75c613fa15
#
_cell.length_a   1.000
_cell.length_b   1.000
_cell.length_c   1.000
_cell.angle_alpha   90.00
_cell.angle_beta   90.00
_cell.angle_gamma   90.00
#
_symmetry.space_group_name_H-M   'P 1'
#
loop_
_entity.id
_entity.type
_entity.pdbx_description
1 polymer ?
#
loop_
_entity_poly.entity_id
_entity_poly.type
_entity_poly.pdbx_seq_one_letter_code
_entity_poly.pdbx_strand_id
1 'polypeptide(L)'
;MRNITLLLATVLLLGLLPAKAQDVRTSPIPTGYPFMEPLPRHFAVTVEGQEMALYNDSTFWGGTIDFGSFEMKDGKDVTISVRLDEDIHSLELLPKPKDCKVRQIDKRQIEITTRKADWQQTLVVNGCPRKGHVLHLFCNRYAEGTQPTGYRYDEPSKTHLFGPGYYDLKQLTGAATLTVSGNQKIYLAPGAVVNGKLSIRDGNGAKIYGNGMVCNNQTSMVTVDNSIHCAVEDITVHGHALHAWQVIIGSSRNVRMKGMKIFNPHYASVDGIDIVNSSHCTIDSCFIRANDDAIAIKGLGNHKPSEGVAVTDLRFSHLQLWNDCNNAFGIGAETHCREYSNIRFTDSDILFSYDDPIHHNNLNERAAMNICSLHGTFFHDLLFENIDVYHCQRLIGLGFRQDFWFGQLEGDQTGE
;
A
#
# COMPACT_ATOMS: atom_id res chain seq x y z
N MET A 1 -13.97 33.31 72.98
CA MET A 1 -14.80 32.55 72.09
C MET A 1 -13.98 32.27 70.79
N ARG A 2 -13.49 31.05 70.61
CA ARG A 2 -12.65 30.63 69.47
C ARG A 2 -13.52 29.86 68.53
N ASN A 3 -13.69 30.38 67.30
CA ASN A 3 -14.41 29.68 66.24
C ASN A 3 -13.45 28.68 65.60
N ILE A 4 -13.78 27.41 65.67
CA ILE A 4 -13.12 26.30 64.98
C ILE A 4 -13.86 26.08 63.64
N THR A 5 -13.21 26.41 62.55
CA THR A 5 -13.70 26.16 61.21
C THR A 5 -13.26 24.73 60.82
N LEU A 6 -14.24 23.85 60.66
CA LEU A 6 -14.05 22.46 60.21
C LEU A 6 -13.90 22.47 58.69
N LEU A 7 -12.73 22.10 58.15
CA LEU A 7 -12.49 21.89 56.74
C LEU A 7 -12.85 20.43 56.39
N LEU A 8 -13.95 20.21 55.70
CA LEU A 8 -14.27 18.92 55.14
C LEU A 8 -13.44 18.73 53.86
N ALA A 9 -12.46 17.83 53.87
CA ALA A 9 -11.76 17.37 52.71
C ALA A 9 -12.59 16.25 52.04
N THR A 10 -13.21 16.56 50.90
CA THR A 10 -13.88 15.58 50.05
C THR A 10 -12.82 14.86 49.22
N VAL A 11 -12.47 13.64 49.62
CA VAL A 11 -11.62 12.75 48.82
C VAL A 11 -12.47 12.20 47.71
N LEU A 12 -12.29 12.69 46.45
CA LEU A 12 -12.80 12.06 45.27
C LEU A 12 -12.04 10.74 45.06
N LEU A 13 -12.66 9.60 45.41
CA LEU A 13 -12.24 8.29 44.92
C LEU A 13 -12.59 8.23 43.43
N LEU A 14 -11.65 8.57 42.55
CA LEU A 14 -11.68 8.14 41.15
C LEU A 14 -11.46 6.62 41.15
N GLY A 15 -12.55 5.88 41.12
CA GLY A 15 -12.50 4.44 40.90
C GLY A 15 -11.80 4.18 39.57
N LEU A 16 -10.63 3.56 39.64
CA LEU A 16 -10.00 2.92 38.49
C LEU A 16 -10.93 1.79 38.04
N LEU A 17 -11.83 2.10 37.10
CA LEU A 17 -12.50 1.06 36.33
C LEU A 17 -11.39 0.27 35.64
N PRO A 18 -11.38 -1.07 35.72
CA PRO A 18 -10.42 -1.86 34.97
C PRO A 18 -10.59 -1.48 33.49
N ALA A 19 -9.49 -1.07 32.87
CA ALA A 19 -9.49 -0.79 31.44
C ALA A 19 -10.02 -2.06 30.75
N LYS A 20 -11.25 -1.98 30.20
CA LYS A 20 -11.76 -3.03 29.33
C LYS A 20 -10.69 -3.24 28.26
N ALA A 21 -10.26 -4.49 28.06
CA ALA A 21 -9.35 -4.83 27.00
C ALA A 21 -9.91 -4.20 25.71
N GLN A 22 -9.17 -3.26 25.15
CA GLN A 22 -9.64 -2.47 24.03
C GLN A 22 -9.61 -3.37 22.80
N ASP A 23 -10.78 -3.65 22.24
CA ASP A 23 -10.91 -4.53 21.06
C ASP A 23 -10.55 -3.78 19.75
N VAL A 24 -10.39 -2.46 19.85
CA VAL A 24 -10.05 -1.54 18.76
C VAL A 24 -8.91 -0.62 19.20
N ARG A 25 -8.01 -0.30 18.29
CA ARG A 25 -6.92 0.67 18.50
C ARG A 25 -6.79 1.59 17.28
N THR A 26 -6.79 2.89 17.53
CA THR A 26 -6.38 3.92 16.58
C THR A 26 -5.00 4.45 16.97
N SER A 27 -4.25 4.96 16.01
CA SER A 27 -2.94 5.57 16.26
C SER A 27 -2.94 7.02 15.77
N PRO A 28 -2.43 7.97 16.55
CA PRO A 28 -2.29 9.35 16.09
C PRO A 28 -1.19 9.45 15.01
N ILE A 29 -1.28 10.48 14.17
CA ILE A 29 -0.16 10.84 13.30
C ILE A 29 0.96 11.39 14.20
N PRO A 30 2.18 10.84 14.14
CA PRO A 30 3.25 11.29 15.01
C PRO A 30 3.70 12.70 14.63
N THR A 31 4.04 13.50 15.63
CA THR A 31 4.63 14.83 15.43
C THR A 31 5.91 14.71 14.60
N GLY A 32 6.05 15.56 13.59
CA GLY A 32 7.21 15.54 12.69
C GLY A 32 7.00 14.78 11.40
N TYR A 33 5.82 14.15 11.18
CA TYR A 33 5.49 13.57 9.88
C TYR A 33 5.50 14.67 8.79
N PRO A 34 6.34 14.51 7.71
CA PRO A 34 6.66 15.66 6.84
C PRO A 34 5.72 15.84 5.64
N PHE A 35 4.85 14.86 5.34
CA PHE A 35 4.07 14.82 4.09
C PHE A 35 2.58 15.09 4.29
N MET A 36 2.21 15.81 5.36
CA MET A 36 0.84 16.30 5.49
C MET A 36 0.63 17.50 4.58
N GLU A 37 -0.22 17.34 3.60
CA GLU A 37 -0.62 18.42 2.72
C GLU A 37 -1.54 19.41 3.49
N PRO A 38 -1.40 20.72 3.27
CA PRO A 38 -2.28 21.73 3.85
C PRO A 38 -3.62 21.79 3.09
N LEU A 39 -4.22 20.64 2.83
CA LEU A 39 -5.47 20.50 2.10
C LEU A 39 -6.67 20.58 3.04
N PRO A 40 -7.84 21.05 2.55
CA PRO A 40 -9.07 20.91 3.28
C PRO A 40 -9.32 19.44 3.61
N ARG A 41 -9.74 19.16 4.84
CA ARG A 41 -10.15 17.82 5.25
C ARG A 41 -11.63 17.67 4.98
N HIS A 42 -11.97 16.72 4.11
CA HIS A 42 -13.35 16.43 3.75
C HIS A 42 -13.97 15.37 4.65
N PHE A 43 -13.13 14.58 5.34
CA PHE A 43 -13.59 13.46 6.15
C PHE A 43 -13.12 13.58 7.60
N ALA A 44 -14.02 13.24 8.52
CA ALA A 44 -13.72 12.94 9.92
C ALA A 44 -14.20 11.53 10.21
N VAL A 45 -13.33 10.69 10.77
CA VAL A 45 -13.63 9.28 11.01
C VAL A 45 -13.47 8.95 12.49
N THR A 46 -14.44 8.22 13.03
CA THR A 46 -14.32 7.61 14.37
C THR A 46 -14.55 6.11 14.28
N VAL A 47 -13.87 5.35 15.11
CA VAL A 47 -14.02 3.91 15.26
C VAL A 47 -14.40 3.61 16.69
N GLU A 48 -15.58 3.05 16.93
CA GLU A 48 -16.15 2.87 18.28
C GLU A 48 -16.08 4.17 19.13
N GLY A 49 -16.35 5.31 18.47
CA GLY A 49 -16.29 6.64 19.08
C GLY A 49 -14.89 7.22 19.32
N GLN A 50 -13.83 6.48 19.00
CA GLN A 50 -12.45 6.97 19.07
C GLN A 50 -12.09 7.65 17.74
N GLU A 51 -11.52 8.85 17.79
CA GLU A 51 -11.04 9.53 16.60
C GLU A 51 -9.96 8.70 15.90
N MET A 52 -10.10 8.53 14.58
CA MET A 52 -9.09 7.92 13.73
C MET A 52 -8.36 9.03 12.97
N ALA A 53 -7.05 9.11 13.14
CA ALA A 53 -6.24 10.05 12.40
C ALA A 53 -6.18 9.68 10.91
N LEU A 54 -6.36 10.67 10.05
CA LEU A 54 -6.27 10.51 8.60
C LEU A 54 -5.02 11.21 8.07
N TYR A 55 -4.24 10.51 7.29
CA TYR A 55 -3.24 11.08 6.40
C TYR A 55 -3.95 11.62 5.16
N ASN A 56 -3.43 12.68 4.58
CA ASN A 56 -3.96 13.22 3.33
C ASN A 56 -2.85 13.45 2.32
N ASP A 57 -3.23 13.41 1.04
CA ASP A 57 -2.34 13.70 -0.07
C ASP A 57 -3.12 14.29 -1.24
N SER A 58 -2.42 15.00 -2.13
CA SER A 58 -2.94 15.40 -3.42
C SER A 58 -2.58 14.36 -4.48
N THR A 59 -3.44 14.21 -5.47
CA THR A 59 -3.09 13.39 -6.64
C THR A 59 -2.51 14.26 -7.74
N PHE A 60 -1.60 13.70 -8.54
CA PHE A 60 -1.00 14.40 -9.68
C PHE A 60 -2.06 14.98 -10.64
N TRP A 61 -3.22 14.37 -10.74
CA TRP A 61 -4.31 14.76 -11.63
C TRP A 61 -5.34 15.72 -10.99
N GLY A 62 -5.06 16.25 -9.80
CA GLY A 62 -5.83 17.29 -9.14
C GLY A 62 -6.96 16.81 -8.24
N GLY A 63 -6.96 15.54 -7.86
CA GLY A 63 -7.80 15.00 -6.79
C GLY A 63 -7.14 15.09 -5.42
N THR A 64 -7.88 14.74 -4.38
CA THR A 64 -7.38 14.59 -3.02
C THR A 64 -7.71 13.21 -2.47
N ILE A 65 -6.84 12.69 -1.64
CA ILE A 65 -7.09 11.45 -0.91
C ILE A 65 -6.90 11.66 0.58
N ASP A 66 -7.77 11.04 1.34
CA ASP A 66 -7.55 10.78 2.76
C ASP A 66 -7.40 9.27 2.97
N PHE A 67 -6.52 8.85 3.85
CA PHE A 67 -6.36 7.45 4.18
C PHE A 67 -5.99 7.26 5.65
N GLY A 68 -6.43 6.15 6.22
CA GLY A 68 -6.13 5.84 7.59
C GLY A 68 -6.39 4.40 7.94
N SER A 69 -5.78 3.95 9.02
CA SER A 69 -5.93 2.59 9.52
C SER A 69 -6.23 2.56 11.01
N PHE A 70 -6.94 1.52 11.39
CA PHE A 70 -7.14 1.13 12.76
C PHE A 70 -6.92 -0.38 12.90
N GLU A 71 -6.83 -0.88 14.11
CA GLU A 71 -6.70 -2.29 14.39
C GLU A 71 -7.91 -2.79 15.17
N MET A 72 -8.39 -4.00 14.87
CA MET A 72 -9.45 -4.65 15.63
C MET A 72 -9.18 -6.15 15.81
N LYS A 73 -9.84 -6.71 16.84
CA LYS A 73 -9.96 -8.15 17.05
C LYS A 73 -11.15 -8.69 16.28
N ASP A 74 -10.99 -9.86 15.68
CA ASP A 74 -12.09 -10.53 14.98
C ASP A 74 -13.26 -10.88 15.90
N GLY A 75 -14.45 -10.97 15.32
CA GLY A 75 -15.63 -11.59 15.94
C GLY A 75 -16.57 -10.64 16.66
N LYS A 76 -16.23 -9.37 16.82
CA LYS A 76 -17.12 -8.33 17.35
C LYS A 76 -17.52 -7.36 16.26
N ASP A 77 -18.76 -6.86 16.34
CA ASP A 77 -19.19 -5.76 15.48
C ASP A 77 -18.43 -4.50 15.88
N VAL A 78 -17.76 -3.87 14.92
CA VAL A 78 -17.06 -2.60 15.06
C VAL A 78 -17.71 -1.59 14.14
N THR A 79 -18.07 -0.44 14.70
CA THR A 79 -18.73 0.64 13.97
C THR A 79 -17.71 1.74 13.63
N ILE A 80 -17.61 2.03 12.34
CA ILE A 80 -16.83 3.14 11.78
C ILE A 80 -17.82 4.22 11.35
N SER A 81 -17.74 5.41 11.93
CA SER A 81 -18.53 6.56 11.52
C SER A 81 -17.68 7.50 10.68
N VAL A 82 -18.15 7.77 9.48
CA VAL A 82 -17.52 8.70 8.54
C VAL A 82 -18.42 9.91 8.39
N ARG A 83 -17.93 11.07 8.77
CA ARG A 83 -18.62 12.37 8.62
C ARG A 83 -17.91 13.22 7.60
N LEU A 84 -18.69 13.87 6.72
CA LEU A 84 -18.23 14.78 5.69
C LEU A 84 -18.48 16.24 6.09
N ASP A 85 -17.70 17.14 5.53
CA ASP A 85 -17.86 18.60 5.66
C ASP A 85 -18.99 19.14 4.77
N GLU A 86 -19.44 18.37 3.77
CA GLU A 86 -20.52 18.72 2.83
C GLU A 86 -21.61 17.64 2.77
N ASP A 87 -22.74 17.96 2.10
CA ASP A 87 -23.83 17.01 1.91
C ASP A 87 -23.44 15.93 0.87
N ILE A 88 -23.80 14.68 1.14
CA ILE A 88 -23.55 13.54 0.27
C ILE A 88 -24.61 13.53 -0.84
N HIS A 89 -24.18 13.78 -2.07
CA HIS A 89 -25.02 13.72 -3.26
C HIS A 89 -24.81 12.43 -4.05
N SER A 90 -23.58 11.88 -3.95
CA SER A 90 -23.24 10.56 -4.48
C SER A 90 -22.24 9.88 -3.57
N LEU A 91 -22.37 8.57 -3.46
CA LEU A 91 -21.45 7.70 -2.72
C LEU A 91 -21.23 6.44 -3.51
N GLU A 92 -19.97 6.14 -3.78
CA GLU A 92 -19.56 4.86 -4.34
C GLU A 92 -18.61 4.16 -3.38
N LEU A 93 -18.82 2.87 -3.17
CA LEU A 93 -17.99 2.00 -2.34
C LEU A 93 -17.24 1.02 -3.22
N LEU A 94 -15.91 1.03 -3.15
CA LEU A 94 -15.03 0.22 -3.98
C LEU A 94 -14.08 -0.63 -3.11
N PRO A 95 -14.00 -1.93 -3.33
CA PRO A 95 -14.96 -2.73 -4.11
C PRO A 95 -16.35 -2.72 -3.48
N LYS A 96 -17.33 -3.32 -4.13
CA LYS A 96 -18.66 -3.53 -3.52
C LYS A 96 -18.49 -4.24 -2.18
N PRO A 97 -19.10 -3.73 -1.08
CA PRO A 97 -18.91 -4.28 0.25
C PRO A 97 -19.30 -5.77 0.32
N LYS A 98 -18.36 -6.61 0.75
CA LYS A 98 -18.60 -8.06 0.95
C LYS A 98 -18.61 -8.42 2.44
N ASP A 99 -17.75 -7.79 3.25
CA ASP A 99 -17.54 -8.13 4.68
C ASP A 99 -17.98 -7.00 5.63
N CYS A 100 -18.75 -6.04 5.16
CA CYS A 100 -19.28 -4.96 5.98
C CYS A 100 -20.70 -4.55 5.58
N LYS A 101 -21.40 -3.89 6.52
CA LYS A 101 -22.68 -3.25 6.27
C LYS A 101 -22.49 -1.74 6.24
N VAL A 102 -23.07 -1.06 5.26
CA VAL A 102 -22.98 0.39 5.11
C VAL A 102 -24.36 1.00 5.19
N ARG A 103 -24.48 2.08 5.96
CA ARG A 103 -25.73 2.81 6.14
C ARG A 103 -25.47 4.30 6.15
N GLN A 104 -26.16 5.05 5.32
CA GLN A 104 -26.21 6.51 5.42
C GLN A 104 -27.13 6.90 6.57
N ILE A 105 -26.62 7.67 7.53
CA ILE A 105 -27.35 8.08 8.76
C ILE A 105 -28.08 9.40 8.52
N ASP A 106 -27.39 10.34 7.91
CA ASP A 106 -27.94 11.65 7.54
C ASP A 106 -27.30 12.14 6.24
N LYS A 107 -27.50 13.41 5.89
CA LYS A 107 -26.95 14.01 4.67
C LYS A 107 -25.43 14.05 4.61
N ARG A 108 -24.75 13.92 5.76
CA ARG A 108 -23.29 14.09 5.89
C ARG A 108 -22.60 12.95 6.62
N GLN A 109 -23.34 11.90 6.99
CA GLN A 109 -22.77 10.83 7.82
C GLN A 109 -23.12 9.46 7.28
N ILE A 110 -22.09 8.62 7.26
CA ILE A 110 -22.15 7.21 6.89
C ILE A 110 -21.65 6.37 8.07
N GLU A 111 -22.30 5.26 8.36
CA GLU A 111 -21.81 4.22 9.25
C GLU A 111 -21.45 2.96 8.48
N ILE A 112 -20.30 2.40 8.81
CA ILE A 112 -19.82 1.12 8.30
C ILE A 112 -19.66 0.19 9.50
N THR A 113 -20.28 -0.99 9.45
CA THR A 113 -20.13 -2.02 10.50
C THR A 113 -19.43 -3.23 9.92
N THR A 114 -18.35 -3.67 10.55
CA THR A 114 -17.60 -4.88 10.20
C THR A 114 -17.34 -5.75 11.42
N ARG A 115 -17.14 -7.06 11.22
CA ARG A 115 -16.78 -8.04 12.28
C ARG A 115 -15.44 -8.70 12.05
N LYS A 116 -14.77 -8.36 10.95
CA LYS A 116 -13.59 -9.04 10.44
C LYS A 116 -12.45 -8.05 10.31
N ALA A 117 -11.31 -8.38 10.86
CA ALA A 117 -10.06 -7.67 10.60
C ALA A 117 -9.53 -7.99 9.18
N ASP A 118 -8.44 -7.33 8.80
CA ASP A 118 -7.84 -7.43 7.46
C ASP A 118 -8.83 -7.02 6.36
N TRP A 119 -9.60 -5.95 6.62
CA TRP A 119 -10.60 -5.39 5.73
C TRP A 119 -10.14 -4.03 5.20
N GLN A 120 -10.50 -3.75 3.96
CA GLN A 120 -10.19 -2.48 3.31
C GLN A 120 -11.34 -2.01 2.43
N GLN A 121 -11.61 -0.71 2.44
CA GLN A 121 -12.71 -0.09 1.70
C GLN A 121 -12.35 1.30 1.23
N THR A 122 -12.64 1.58 -0.02
CA THR A 122 -12.53 2.93 -0.59
C THR A 122 -13.91 3.55 -0.74
N LEU A 123 -14.05 4.80 -0.31
CA LEU A 123 -15.22 5.63 -0.50
C LEU A 123 -14.89 6.75 -1.49
N VAL A 124 -15.67 6.86 -2.56
CA VAL A 124 -15.64 7.98 -3.50
C VAL A 124 -16.92 8.80 -3.29
N VAL A 125 -16.76 10.05 -2.91
CA VAL A 125 -17.89 10.91 -2.54
C VAL A 125 -17.92 12.15 -3.42
N ASN A 126 -19.15 12.50 -3.88
CA ASN A 126 -19.47 13.72 -4.61
C ASN A 126 -18.59 14.03 -5.82
N GLY A 127 -18.06 13.03 -6.48
CA GLY A 127 -17.16 13.28 -7.60
C GLY A 127 -16.80 12.05 -8.41
N CYS A 128 -15.96 12.26 -9.39
CA CYS A 128 -15.36 11.16 -10.13
C CYS A 128 -14.13 10.64 -9.39
N PRO A 129 -13.80 9.36 -9.51
CA PRO A 129 -12.68 8.74 -8.78
C PRO A 129 -11.33 9.45 -8.94
N ARG A 130 -11.03 10.00 -10.12
CA ARG A 130 -9.73 10.66 -10.39
C ARG A 130 -9.60 12.06 -9.77
N LYS A 131 -10.70 12.83 -9.71
CA LYS A 131 -10.70 14.25 -9.30
C LYS A 131 -11.58 14.54 -8.09
N GLY A 132 -12.22 13.54 -7.55
CA GLY A 132 -13.09 13.67 -6.37
C GLY A 132 -12.33 13.57 -5.06
N HIS A 133 -13.10 13.57 -3.98
CA HIS A 133 -12.60 13.30 -2.65
C HIS A 133 -12.71 11.81 -2.37
N VAL A 134 -11.59 11.18 -2.08
CA VAL A 134 -11.50 9.74 -1.89
C VAL A 134 -10.97 9.44 -0.50
N LEU A 135 -11.68 8.55 0.21
CA LEU A 135 -11.25 8.04 1.51
C LEU A 135 -10.92 6.56 1.40
N HIS A 136 -9.70 6.18 1.77
CA HIS A 136 -9.27 4.80 1.88
C HIS A 136 -9.19 4.39 3.36
N LEU A 137 -9.99 3.40 3.75
CA LEU A 137 -10.08 2.88 5.11
C LEU A 137 -9.48 1.48 5.19
N PHE A 138 -8.64 1.26 6.20
CA PHE A 138 -8.01 -0.02 6.45
C PHE A 138 -8.26 -0.48 7.88
N CYS A 139 -8.72 -1.70 8.01
CA CYS A 139 -8.87 -2.38 9.28
C CYS A 139 -7.82 -3.48 9.37
N ASN A 140 -6.80 -3.26 10.17
CA ASN A 140 -5.73 -4.21 10.39
C ASN A 140 -6.10 -5.18 11.54
N ARG A 141 -5.46 -6.35 11.53
CA ARG A 141 -5.51 -7.25 12.66
C ARG A 141 -4.83 -6.65 13.87
N TYR A 142 -5.46 -6.77 15.03
CA TYR A 142 -4.94 -6.26 16.29
C TYR A 142 -3.59 -6.90 16.62
N ALA A 143 -2.52 -6.09 16.71
CA ALA A 143 -1.22 -6.55 17.14
C ALA A 143 -1.22 -6.80 18.65
N GLU A 144 -1.19 -8.08 19.03
CA GLU A 144 -1.21 -8.52 20.42
C GLU A 144 0.13 -8.25 21.12
N GLY A 145 0.08 -8.16 22.43
CA GLY A 145 1.25 -7.98 23.28
C GLY A 145 1.67 -6.52 23.48
N THR A 146 2.72 -6.34 24.26
CA THR A 146 3.28 -5.02 24.57
C THR A 146 4.07 -4.50 23.38
N GLN A 147 3.69 -3.33 22.88
CA GLN A 147 4.40 -2.68 21.80
C GLN A 147 5.75 -2.13 22.28
N PRO A 148 6.80 -2.13 21.45
CA PRO A 148 8.07 -1.53 21.80
C PRO A 148 7.91 -0.02 22.03
N THR A 149 8.78 0.55 22.83
CA THR A 149 8.88 2.00 23.02
C THR A 149 10.17 2.50 22.38
N GLY A 150 10.07 3.54 21.53
CA GLY A 150 11.22 4.07 20.82
C GLY A 150 11.82 3.08 19.80
N TYR A 151 13.04 3.38 19.37
CA TYR A 151 13.81 2.50 18.52
C TYR A 151 14.85 1.72 19.32
N ARG A 152 15.00 0.43 19.03
CA ARG A 152 16.10 -0.41 19.52
C ARG A 152 16.36 -1.59 18.60
N TYR A 153 17.57 -2.11 18.62
CA TYR A 153 17.89 -3.41 18.04
C TYR A 153 17.83 -4.48 19.14
N ASP A 154 17.08 -5.54 18.88
CA ASP A 154 16.92 -6.69 19.77
C ASP A 154 17.79 -7.85 19.28
N GLU A 155 18.95 -8.05 19.92
CA GLU A 155 19.93 -9.06 19.52
C GLU A 155 19.37 -10.50 19.50
N PRO A 156 18.60 -10.95 20.52
CA PRO A 156 18.10 -12.32 20.55
C PRO A 156 17.18 -12.64 19.37
N SER A 157 16.31 -11.73 18.98
CA SER A 157 15.40 -11.90 17.84
C SER A 157 15.96 -11.37 16.52
N LYS A 158 17.12 -10.72 16.54
CA LYS A 158 17.76 -10.03 15.42
C LYS A 158 16.82 -9.02 14.76
N THR A 159 16.10 -8.24 15.57
CA THR A 159 15.04 -7.37 15.08
C THR A 159 15.30 -5.91 15.42
N HIS A 160 15.23 -5.05 14.41
CA HIS A 160 15.09 -3.61 14.59
C HIS A 160 13.64 -3.31 14.95
N LEU A 161 13.39 -2.82 16.16
CA LEU A 161 12.08 -2.55 16.69
C LEU A 161 11.82 -1.03 16.70
N PHE A 162 10.76 -0.60 16.03
CA PHE A 162 10.27 0.78 16.04
C PHE A 162 8.93 0.82 16.76
N GLY A 163 8.88 1.47 17.93
CA GLY A 163 7.64 1.77 18.65
C GLY A 163 6.86 2.93 18.00
N PRO A 164 5.66 3.27 18.52
CA PRO A 164 4.93 4.44 18.04
C PRO A 164 5.78 5.72 18.09
N GLY A 165 5.77 6.52 17.01
CA GLY A 165 6.54 7.76 16.89
C GLY A 165 7.13 7.96 15.50
N TYR A 166 7.76 9.11 15.28
CA TYR A 166 8.43 9.46 14.03
C TYR A 166 9.94 9.25 14.12
N TYR A 167 10.53 8.62 13.10
CA TYR A 167 11.96 8.29 13.05
C TYR A 167 12.53 8.68 11.69
N ASP A 168 13.41 9.67 11.66
CA ASP A 168 14.25 9.95 10.51
C ASP A 168 15.48 9.04 10.54
N LEU A 169 15.61 8.12 9.58
CA LEU A 169 16.70 7.14 9.58
C LEU A 169 18.07 7.80 9.50
N LYS A 170 18.21 8.89 8.72
CA LYS A 170 19.49 9.57 8.58
C LYS A 170 19.94 10.19 9.90
N GLN A 171 18.99 10.76 10.66
CA GLN A 171 19.28 11.30 12.01
C GLN A 171 19.54 10.17 13.01
N LEU A 172 18.77 9.08 12.93
CA LEU A 172 18.82 7.99 13.89
C LEU A 172 20.06 7.10 13.74
N THR A 173 20.45 6.80 12.49
CA THR A 173 21.48 5.79 12.16
C THR A 173 22.68 6.35 11.40
N GLY A 174 22.64 7.62 10.97
CA GLY A 174 23.62 8.22 10.07
C GLY A 174 23.40 7.91 8.59
N ALA A 175 22.47 7.02 8.25
CA ALA A 175 22.16 6.61 6.87
C ALA A 175 20.66 6.72 6.57
N ALA A 176 20.29 7.16 5.36
CA ALA A 176 18.89 7.22 4.95
C ALA A 176 18.28 5.85 4.63
N THR A 177 19.06 4.79 4.66
CA THR A 177 18.64 3.41 4.42
C THR A 177 19.00 2.51 5.59
N LEU A 178 18.03 1.77 6.08
CA LEU A 178 18.26 0.65 7.01
C LEU A 178 18.23 -0.66 6.21
N THR A 179 19.39 -1.32 6.12
CA THR A 179 19.53 -2.58 5.39
C THR A 179 19.66 -3.74 6.37
N VAL A 180 18.88 -4.78 6.14
CA VAL A 180 18.96 -6.07 6.85
C VAL A 180 19.34 -7.19 5.89
N SER A 181 20.02 -8.21 6.40
CA SER A 181 20.49 -9.37 5.65
C SER A 181 20.27 -10.68 6.42
N GLY A 182 20.56 -11.82 5.78
CA GLY A 182 20.35 -13.13 6.40
C GLY A 182 18.91 -13.27 6.90
N ASN A 183 18.71 -13.51 8.19
CA ASN A 183 17.40 -13.65 8.84
C ASN A 183 17.03 -12.50 9.77
N GLN A 184 17.66 -11.35 9.62
CA GLN A 184 17.35 -10.14 10.39
C GLN A 184 15.95 -9.61 10.06
N LYS A 185 15.39 -8.84 10.97
CA LYS A 185 14.01 -8.34 10.84
C LYS A 185 13.90 -6.85 11.16
N ILE A 186 12.87 -6.23 10.60
CA ILE A 186 12.44 -4.88 10.95
C ILE A 186 10.96 -4.97 11.34
N TYR A 187 10.63 -4.51 12.54
CA TYR A 187 9.25 -4.42 13.03
C TYR A 187 8.85 -2.96 13.20
N LEU A 188 7.74 -2.58 12.58
CA LEU A 188 7.11 -1.26 12.71
C LEU A 188 5.82 -1.42 13.52
N ALA A 189 5.81 -0.97 14.76
CA ALA A 189 4.60 -0.99 15.59
C ALA A 189 3.51 -0.09 15.00
N PRO A 190 2.22 -0.32 15.35
CA PRO A 190 1.15 0.63 15.04
C PRO A 190 1.51 2.04 15.52
N GLY A 191 1.37 3.05 14.63
CA GLY A 191 1.77 4.43 14.92
C GLY A 191 3.27 4.72 14.80
N ALA A 192 4.11 3.75 14.43
CA ALA A 192 5.49 3.99 14.02
C ALA A 192 5.54 4.53 12.59
N VAL A 193 6.28 5.60 12.37
CA VAL A 193 6.54 6.17 11.04
C VAL A 193 8.04 6.33 10.85
N VAL A 194 8.58 5.65 9.84
CA VAL A 194 10.00 5.67 9.50
C VAL A 194 10.20 6.44 8.21
N ASN A 195 10.89 7.57 8.28
CA ASN A 195 11.29 8.35 7.11
C ASN A 195 12.66 7.86 6.61
N GLY A 196 12.65 7.23 5.43
CA GLY A 196 13.84 6.66 4.82
C GLY A 196 13.50 5.43 3.98
N LYS A 197 14.53 4.60 3.73
CA LYS A 197 14.40 3.36 2.97
C LYS A 197 14.65 2.13 3.85
N LEU A 198 13.80 1.13 3.73
CA LEU A 198 13.99 -0.19 4.34
C LEU A 198 14.42 -1.19 3.26
N SER A 199 15.53 -1.86 3.46
CA SER A 199 16.10 -2.76 2.46
C SER A 199 16.40 -4.13 3.06
N ILE A 200 15.98 -5.18 2.36
CA ILE A 200 16.50 -6.54 2.54
C ILE A 200 17.49 -6.79 1.41
N ARG A 201 18.73 -7.06 1.72
CA ARG A 201 19.75 -7.43 0.75
C ARG A 201 20.49 -8.68 1.22
N ASP A 202 20.71 -9.63 0.32
CA ASP A 202 21.31 -10.92 0.65
C ASP A 202 20.58 -11.62 1.81
N GLY A 203 19.26 -11.47 1.83
CA GLY A 203 18.37 -12.02 2.85
C GLY A 203 18.12 -13.51 2.64
N ASN A 204 18.03 -14.24 3.75
CA ASN A 204 17.55 -15.63 3.79
C ASN A 204 16.65 -15.80 5.02
N GLY A 205 15.35 -15.59 4.84
CA GLY A 205 14.38 -15.54 5.93
C GLY A 205 14.24 -14.17 6.60
N ALA A 206 14.77 -13.10 5.99
CA ALA A 206 14.62 -11.74 6.49
C ALA A 206 13.16 -11.27 6.35
N LYS A 207 12.75 -10.33 7.23
CA LYS A 207 11.38 -9.86 7.26
C LYS A 207 11.29 -8.37 7.63
N ILE A 208 10.41 -7.63 6.91
CA ILE A 208 9.92 -6.30 7.29
C ILE A 208 8.44 -6.46 7.58
N TYR A 209 7.95 -6.03 8.77
CA TYR A 209 6.56 -6.30 9.12
C TYR A 209 6.00 -5.36 10.20
N GLY A 210 4.69 -5.39 10.34
CA GLY A 210 3.95 -4.64 11.36
C GLY A 210 3.01 -3.58 10.77
N ASN A 211 2.18 -2.96 11.60
CA ASN A 211 1.16 -2.01 11.16
C ASN A 211 1.63 -0.54 11.12
N GLY A 212 2.94 -0.32 11.09
CA GLY A 212 3.51 1.02 10.94
C GLY A 212 3.70 1.45 9.49
N MET A 213 4.31 2.61 9.29
CA MET A 213 4.49 3.25 7.99
C MET A 213 5.96 3.51 7.68
N VAL A 214 6.32 3.38 6.41
CA VAL A 214 7.56 3.92 5.84
C VAL A 214 7.21 5.01 4.82
N CYS A 215 7.96 6.11 4.84
CA CYS A 215 7.78 7.23 3.92
C CYS A 215 9.12 7.84 3.52
N ASN A 216 9.20 8.45 2.34
CA ASN A 216 10.28 9.34 1.94
C ASN A 216 9.93 10.09 0.65
N ASN A 217 10.79 11.03 0.23
CA ASN A 217 10.66 11.82 -0.99
C ASN A 217 11.89 11.73 -1.92
N GLN A 218 12.74 10.74 -1.78
CA GLN A 218 14.01 10.70 -2.49
C GLN A 218 14.22 9.45 -3.35
N THR A 219 13.67 8.31 -2.96
CA THR A 219 13.96 7.02 -3.62
C THR A 219 12.90 5.97 -3.29
N SER A 220 13.10 4.76 -3.81
CA SER A 220 12.32 3.59 -3.40
C SER A 220 12.32 3.42 -1.89
N MET A 221 11.19 3.05 -1.33
CA MET A 221 11.06 2.94 0.13
C MET A 221 11.29 1.55 0.67
N VAL A 222 10.93 0.52 -0.10
CA VAL A 222 11.12 -0.88 0.30
C VAL A 222 11.76 -1.65 -0.82
N THR A 223 12.88 -2.32 -0.54
CA THR A 223 13.55 -3.18 -1.52
C THR A 223 13.89 -4.54 -0.94
N VAL A 224 13.67 -5.59 -1.74
CA VAL A 224 14.13 -6.95 -1.47
C VAL A 224 14.99 -7.36 -2.66
N ASP A 225 16.30 -7.41 -2.47
CA ASP A 225 17.28 -7.60 -3.54
C ASP A 225 18.22 -8.75 -3.25
N ASN A 226 18.53 -9.57 -4.28
CA ASN A 226 19.39 -10.73 -4.20
C ASN A 226 19.07 -11.65 -3.00
N SER A 227 17.79 -11.93 -2.79
CA SER A 227 17.29 -12.51 -1.54
C SER A 227 16.39 -13.72 -1.78
N ILE A 228 16.27 -14.57 -0.74
CA ILE A 228 15.50 -15.81 -0.79
C ILE A 228 14.70 -15.99 0.50
N HIS A 229 13.46 -16.51 0.39
CA HIS A 229 12.56 -16.78 1.52
C HIS A 229 12.29 -15.57 2.42
N CYS A 230 12.20 -14.38 1.84
CA CYS A 230 11.98 -13.14 2.57
C CYS A 230 10.50 -12.72 2.54
N ALA A 231 10.12 -11.85 3.48
CA ALA A 231 8.74 -11.35 3.54
C ALA A 231 8.67 -9.86 3.87
N VAL A 232 7.65 -9.18 3.30
CA VAL A 232 7.23 -7.83 3.70
C VAL A 232 5.73 -7.88 4.00
N GLU A 233 5.33 -7.52 5.23
CA GLU A 233 3.96 -7.75 5.67
C GLU A 233 3.37 -6.57 6.43
N ASP A 234 2.13 -6.23 6.10
CA ASP A 234 1.18 -5.34 6.80
C ASP A 234 1.57 -3.85 6.86
N ILE A 235 2.77 -3.47 6.46
CA ILE A 235 3.23 -2.08 6.52
C ILE A 235 2.48 -1.18 5.54
N THR A 236 2.40 0.10 5.89
CA THR A 236 1.99 1.17 4.97
C THR A 236 3.21 1.82 4.33
N VAL A 237 3.14 2.09 3.04
CA VAL A 237 4.15 2.80 2.26
C VAL A 237 3.52 4.07 1.73
N HIS A 238 4.06 5.25 2.08
CA HIS A 238 3.58 6.53 1.57
C HIS A 238 4.70 7.28 0.86
N GLY A 239 4.65 7.31 -0.47
CA GLY A 239 5.71 7.80 -1.32
C GLY A 239 5.49 9.22 -1.81
N HIS A 240 6.53 10.04 -1.67
CA HIS A 240 6.60 11.38 -2.22
C HIS A 240 7.83 11.58 -3.14
N ALA A 241 8.42 10.49 -3.64
CA ALA A 241 9.55 10.55 -4.56
C ALA A 241 9.07 10.63 -6.01
N LEU A 242 9.71 11.49 -6.80
CA LEU A 242 9.48 11.62 -8.23
C LEU A 242 10.23 10.51 -8.98
N HIS A 243 9.61 9.92 -9.99
CA HIS A 243 10.21 8.89 -10.86
C HIS A 243 10.87 7.72 -10.08
N ALA A 244 10.21 7.21 -9.08
CA ALA A 244 10.75 6.14 -8.24
C ALA A 244 9.79 4.94 -8.19
N TRP A 245 10.30 3.76 -8.43
CA TRP A 245 9.63 2.49 -8.11
C TRP A 245 9.62 2.33 -6.59
N GLN A 246 8.46 2.34 -5.98
CA GLN A 246 8.38 2.49 -4.52
C GLN A 246 8.72 1.22 -3.77
N VAL A 247 8.27 0.07 -4.28
CA VAL A 247 8.54 -1.24 -3.69
C VAL A 247 9.12 -2.15 -4.75
N ILE A 248 10.30 -2.71 -4.51
CA ILE A 248 11.03 -3.50 -5.51
C ILE A 248 11.36 -4.89 -4.97
N ILE A 249 11.05 -5.92 -5.74
CA ILE A 249 11.61 -7.26 -5.60
C ILE A 249 12.58 -7.47 -6.76
N GLY A 250 13.89 -7.40 -6.49
CA GLY A 250 14.94 -7.51 -7.50
C GLY A 250 15.76 -8.77 -7.36
N SER A 251 15.98 -9.54 -8.45
CA SER A 251 16.85 -10.72 -8.50
C SER A 251 16.67 -11.69 -7.33
N SER A 252 15.41 -11.91 -6.93
CA SER A 252 15.06 -12.61 -5.69
C SER A 252 14.12 -13.80 -5.96
N ARG A 253 14.01 -14.72 -4.99
CA ARG A 253 13.14 -15.89 -5.08
C ARG A 253 12.41 -16.16 -3.77
N ASN A 254 11.21 -16.75 -3.88
CA ASN A 254 10.37 -17.10 -2.72
C ASN A 254 10.15 -15.90 -1.79
N VAL A 255 9.83 -14.74 -2.38
CA VAL A 255 9.50 -13.53 -1.65
C VAL A 255 7.99 -13.43 -1.50
N ARG A 256 7.53 -13.13 -0.28
CA ARG A 256 6.11 -12.89 0.01
C ARG A 256 5.88 -11.45 0.45
N MET A 257 4.95 -10.78 -0.22
CA MET A 257 4.38 -9.51 0.24
C MET A 257 2.92 -9.72 0.58
N LYS A 258 2.49 -9.28 1.77
CA LYS A 258 1.11 -9.46 2.21
C LYS A 258 0.60 -8.25 3.00
N GLY A 259 -0.67 -7.89 2.77
CA GLY A 259 -1.37 -6.89 3.57
C GLY A 259 -0.79 -5.47 3.50
N MET A 260 0.07 -5.19 2.52
CA MET A 260 0.68 -3.86 2.34
C MET A 260 -0.35 -2.84 1.84
N LYS A 261 -0.16 -1.58 2.24
CA LYS A 261 -0.93 -0.43 1.77
C LYS A 261 0.04 0.56 1.15
N ILE A 262 -0.02 0.73 -0.17
CA ILE A 262 0.95 1.53 -0.93
C ILE A 262 0.24 2.73 -1.54
N PHE A 263 0.75 3.94 -1.25
CA PHE A 263 0.21 5.21 -1.72
C PHE A 263 1.30 6.02 -2.40
N ASN A 264 1.16 6.22 -3.71
CA ASN A 264 2.06 7.02 -4.53
C ASN A 264 1.28 7.87 -5.55
N PRO A 265 0.27 8.66 -5.12
CA PRO A 265 -0.57 9.40 -6.05
C PRO A 265 -0.01 10.76 -6.44
N HIS A 266 0.99 11.27 -5.71
CA HIS A 266 1.41 12.68 -5.72
C HIS A 266 2.20 13.06 -6.98
N TYR A 267 3.10 12.22 -7.44
CA TYR A 267 3.97 12.49 -8.57
C TYR A 267 3.72 11.52 -9.73
N ALA A 268 4.06 11.96 -10.95
CA ALA A 268 4.07 11.10 -12.13
C ALA A 268 5.23 10.08 -12.10
N SER A 269 5.07 9.00 -12.88
CA SER A 269 6.09 7.95 -13.07
C SER A 269 6.55 7.32 -11.76
N VAL A 270 5.58 6.97 -10.91
CA VAL A 270 5.81 6.29 -9.63
C VAL A 270 5.00 5.00 -9.58
N ASP A 271 5.70 3.88 -9.66
CA ASP A 271 5.11 2.55 -9.64
C ASP A 271 4.78 2.11 -8.20
N GLY A 272 3.89 1.15 -8.08
CA GLY A 272 3.55 0.51 -6.81
C GLY A 272 4.55 -0.58 -6.43
N ILE A 273 4.40 -1.79 -7.00
CA ILE A 273 5.31 -2.92 -6.78
C ILE A 273 5.93 -3.34 -8.11
N ASP A 274 7.26 -3.28 -8.18
CA ASP A 274 8.05 -3.78 -9.28
C ASP A 274 8.67 -5.12 -8.94
N ILE A 275 8.45 -6.11 -9.81
CA ILE A 275 9.07 -7.44 -9.71
C ILE A 275 10.03 -7.58 -10.87
N VAL A 276 11.34 -7.51 -10.56
CA VAL A 276 12.40 -7.42 -11.56
C VAL A 276 13.26 -8.67 -11.49
N ASN A 277 13.38 -9.42 -12.59
CA ASN A 277 14.24 -10.61 -12.68
C ASN A 277 14.06 -11.60 -11.54
N SER A 278 12.83 -11.75 -11.04
CA SER A 278 12.51 -12.50 -9.83
C SER A 278 11.51 -13.62 -10.10
N SER A 279 11.47 -14.63 -9.24
CA SER A 279 10.60 -15.79 -9.42
C SER A 279 10.07 -16.34 -8.09
N HIS A 280 9.01 -17.17 -8.16
CA HIS A 280 8.39 -17.82 -7.00
C HIS A 280 7.93 -16.80 -5.94
N CYS A 281 7.39 -15.65 -6.38
CA CYS A 281 6.95 -14.59 -5.50
C CYS A 281 5.42 -14.61 -5.33
N THR A 282 4.97 -14.21 -4.16
CA THR A 282 3.54 -14.09 -3.84
C THR A 282 3.23 -12.70 -3.32
N ILE A 283 2.25 -12.04 -3.95
CA ILE A 283 1.71 -10.74 -3.53
C ILE A 283 0.24 -10.96 -3.19
N ASP A 284 -0.12 -10.82 -1.93
CA ASP A 284 -1.45 -11.17 -1.43
C ASP A 284 -2.06 -10.09 -0.55
N SER A 285 -3.36 -9.84 -0.68
CA SER A 285 -4.13 -8.94 0.19
C SER A 285 -3.57 -7.52 0.28
N CYS A 286 -2.95 -7.00 -0.79
CA CYS A 286 -2.37 -5.66 -0.82
C CYS A 286 -3.33 -4.65 -1.45
N PHE A 287 -3.31 -3.42 -0.90
CA PHE A 287 -3.88 -2.24 -1.53
C PHE A 287 -2.77 -1.42 -2.17
N ILE A 288 -2.95 -1.03 -3.43
CA ILE A 288 -1.96 -0.24 -4.15
C ILE A 288 -2.66 0.90 -4.89
N ARG A 289 -2.27 2.13 -4.59
CA ARG A 289 -2.60 3.30 -5.38
C ARG A 289 -1.32 3.94 -5.90
N ALA A 290 -1.14 3.93 -7.21
CA ALA A 290 0.04 4.44 -7.90
C ALA A 290 -0.33 5.38 -9.04
N ASN A 291 0.57 6.31 -9.37
CA ASN A 291 0.42 7.19 -10.53
C ASN A 291 1.33 6.79 -11.70
N ASP A 292 1.71 5.54 -11.75
CA ASP A 292 2.24 4.78 -12.86
C ASP A 292 1.78 3.33 -12.64
N ASP A 293 2.50 2.29 -13.02
CA ASP A 293 2.05 0.91 -12.87
C ASP A 293 1.77 0.55 -11.39
N ALA A 294 0.59 0.03 -11.07
CA ALA A 294 0.35 -0.44 -9.71
C ALA A 294 1.12 -1.75 -9.43
N ILE A 295 1.11 -2.69 -10.37
CA ILE A 295 1.99 -3.86 -10.41
C ILE A 295 2.74 -3.85 -11.73
N ALA A 296 4.08 -3.90 -11.68
CA ALA A 296 4.95 -4.01 -12.84
C ALA A 296 5.85 -5.25 -12.75
N ILE A 297 5.79 -6.11 -13.77
CA ILE A 297 6.64 -7.30 -13.87
C ILE A 297 7.63 -7.07 -15.00
N LYS A 298 8.92 -6.97 -14.66
CA LYS A 298 9.97 -6.48 -15.57
C LYS A 298 11.12 -7.48 -15.70
N GLY A 299 11.68 -7.56 -16.90
CA GLY A 299 12.93 -8.25 -17.20
C GLY A 299 13.97 -7.23 -17.63
N LEU A 300 15.04 -7.08 -16.88
CA LEU A 300 16.13 -6.13 -17.16
C LEU A 300 17.44 -6.87 -17.45
N GLY A 301 18.19 -6.38 -18.44
CA GLY A 301 19.52 -6.90 -18.76
C GLY A 301 20.04 -6.33 -20.07
N ASN A 302 21.34 -6.53 -20.31
CA ASN A 302 22.06 -6.14 -21.54
C ASN A 302 22.46 -7.36 -22.38
N HIS A 303 21.82 -8.50 -22.15
CA HIS A 303 22.03 -9.77 -22.85
C HIS A 303 20.88 -10.05 -23.82
N LYS A 304 21.01 -11.06 -24.65
CA LYS A 304 19.86 -11.55 -25.41
C LYS A 304 18.81 -12.10 -24.46
N PRO A 305 17.50 -11.93 -24.73
CA PRO A 305 16.45 -12.49 -23.87
C PRO A 305 16.62 -13.96 -23.56
N SER A 306 17.02 -14.77 -24.52
CA SER A 306 17.27 -16.22 -24.36
C SER A 306 18.37 -16.58 -23.34
N GLU A 307 19.26 -15.63 -23.03
CA GLU A 307 20.35 -15.77 -22.06
C GLU A 307 19.95 -15.25 -20.66
N GLY A 308 18.78 -14.61 -20.57
CA GLY A 308 18.27 -14.03 -19.34
C GLY A 308 17.67 -15.06 -18.38
N VAL A 309 17.27 -14.54 -17.22
CA VAL A 309 16.58 -15.35 -16.22
C VAL A 309 15.13 -15.63 -16.65
N ALA A 310 14.53 -16.66 -16.08
CA ALA A 310 13.09 -16.86 -16.16
C ALA A 310 12.39 -16.06 -15.06
N VAL A 311 11.35 -15.32 -15.43
CA VAL A 311 10.41 -14.68 -14.51
C VAL A 311 9.18 -15.58 -14.41
N THR A 312 9.15 -16.43 -13.40
CA THR A 312 8.16 -17.51 -13.33
C THR A 312 7.59 -17.71 -11.92
N ASP A 313 6.47 -18.43 -11.86
CA ASP A 313 5.81 -18.81 -10.61
C ASP A 313 5.42 -17.60 -9.74
N LEU A 314 4.82 -16.60 -10.34
CA LEU A 314 4.31 -15.43 -9.64
C LEU A 314 2.81 -15.61 -9.32
N ARG A 315 2.44 -15.26 -8.09
CA ARG A 315 1.06 -15.34 -7.60
C ARG A 315 0.62 -13.99 -7.07
N PHE A 316 -0.49 -13.49 -7.59
CA PHE A 316 -1.12 -12.25 -7.16
C PHE A 316 -2.57 -12.57 -6.81
N SER A 317 -2.98 -12.29 -5.58
CA SER A 317 -4.34 -12.59 -5.13
C SER A 317 -4.86 -11.59 -4.10
N HIS A 318 -6.18 -11.41 -4.07
CA HIS A 318 -6.88 -10.52 -3.13
C HIS A 318 -6.37 -9.07 -3.13
N LEU A 319 -5.92 -8.60 -4.31
CA LEU A 319 -5.41 -7.25 -4.46
C LEU A 319 -6.55 -6.25 -4.67
N GLN A 320 -6.36 -5.04 -4.20
CA GLN A 320 -7.15 -3.88 -4.59
C GLN A 320 -6.23 -2.86 -5.27
N LEU A 321 -6.40 -2.70 -6.57
CA LEU A 321 -5.53 -1.87 -7.40
C LEU A 321 -6.25 -0.58 -7.83
N TRP A 322 -5.61 0.53 -7.56
CA TRP A 322 -5.99 1.85 -8.03
C TRP A 322 -4.84 2.46 -8.81
N ASN A 323 -5.02 2.62 -10.09
CA ASN A 323 -3.99 3.14 -10.99
C ASN A 323 -4.44 4.47 -11.57
N ASP A 324 -3.79 5.55 -11.16
CA ASP A 324 -4.13 6.91 -11.63
C ASP A 324 -3.60 7.17 -13.06
N CYS A 325 -2.59 6.39 -13.51
CA CYS A 325 -2.02 6.43 -14.86
C CYS A 325 -1.33 5.10 -15.17
N ASN A 326 -1.23 4.71 -16.44
CA ASN A 326 -0.56 3.51 -16.96
C ASN A 326 -1.33 2.20 -16.68
N ASN A 327 -0.74 1.17 -16.06
CA ASN A 327 -1.36 -0.15 -15.92
C ASN A 327 -1.71 -0.47 -14.45
N ALA A 328 -2.86 -1.10 -14.21
CA ALA A 328 -3.12 -1.63 -12.87
C ALA A 328 -2.32 -2.93 -12.65
N PHE A 329 -2.24 -3.81 -13.65
CA PHE A 329 -1.40 -5.00 -13.65
C PHE A 329 -0.68 -5.11 -14.99
N GLY A 330 0.64 -4.91 -15.00
CA GLY A 330 1.46 -4.86 -16.21
C GLY A 330 2.59 -5.89 -16.23
N ILE A 331 2.83 -6.49 -17.40
CA ILE A 331 4.03 -7.24 -17.72
C ILE A 331 4.75 -6.49 -18.84
N GLY A 332 5.96 -6.01 -18.54
CA GLY A 332 6.76 -5.14 -19.44
C GLY A 332 6.50 -3.65 -19.12
N ALA A 333 6.88 -2.70 -20.00
CA ALA A 333 7.49 -2.88 -21.34
C ALA A 333 8.90 -3.51 -21.36
N GLU A 334 9.65 -3.40 -20.25
CA GLU A 334 11.00 -3.95 -20.16
C GLU A 334 10.95 -5.48 -20.02
N THR A 335 11.24 -6.19 -21.10
CA THR A 335 11.07 -7.64 -21.19
C THR A 335 12.36 -8.36 -21.58
N HIS A 336 13.52 -7.91 -21.09
CA HIS A 336 14.82 -8.55 -21.29
C HIS A 336 14.99 -9.78 -20.37
N CYS A 337 14.11 -10.76 -20.45
CA CYS A 337 14.24 -12.03 -19.77
C CYS A 337 13.94 -13.19 -20.72
N ARG A 338 14.30 -14.40 -20.32
CA ARG A 338 14.11 -15.58 -21.19
C ARG A 338 12.64 -15.91 -21.39
N GLU A 339 11.88 -15.86 -20.32
CA GLU A 339 10.46 -16.20 -20.33
C GLU A 339 9.69 -15.55 -19.18
N TYR A 340 8.41 -15.33 -19.42
CA TYR A 340 7.38 -15.09 -18.41
C TYR A 340 6.43 -16.29 -18.40
N SER A 341 6.41 -17.03 -17.28
CA SER A 341 5.61 -18.26 -17.24
C SER A 341 4.99 -18.51 -15.87
N ASN A 342 3.87 -19.25 -15.87
CA ASN A 342 3.14 -19.61 -14.66
C ASN A 342 2.84 -18.40 -13.76
N ILE A 343 2.31 -17.32 -14.36
CA ILE A 343 1.92 -16.10 -13.65
C ILE A 343 0.41 -16.11 -13.47
N ARG A 344 -0.06 -15.94 -12.24
CA ARG A 344 -1.49 -15.96 -11.91
C ARG A 344 -1.89 -14.69 -11.19
N PHE A 345 -2.89 -14.00 -11.74
CA PHE A 345 -3.57 -12.88 -11.10
C PHE A 345 -5.03 -13.27 -10.89
N THR A 346 -5.41 -13.46 -9.62
CA THR A 346 -6.70 -14.05 -9.26
C THR A 346 -7.38 -13.32 -8.10
N ASP A 347 -8.71 -13.48 -8.01
CA ASP A 347 -9.51 -13.07 -6.85
C ASP A 347 -9.27 -11.63 -6.40
N SER A 348 -9.21 -10.71 -7.33
CA SER A 348 -8.75 -9.34 -7.09
C SER A 348 -9.69 -8.29 -7.66
N ASP A 349 -9.57 -7.07 -7.15
CA ASP A 349 -10.38 -5.93 -7.56
C ASP A 349 -9.50 -4.86 -8.20
N ILE A 350 -9.80 -4.44 -9.43
CA ILE A 350 -9.24 -3.24 -10.04
C ILE A 350 -10.27 -2.12 -9.85
N LEU A 351 -10.01 -1.25 -8.88
CA LEU A 351 -10.94 -0.21 -8.46
C LEU A 351 -11.00 0.93 -9.47
N PHE A 352 -9.83 1.28 -10.01
CA PHE A 352 -9.67 2.36 -10.97
C PHE A 352 -8.43 2.13 -11.83
N SER A 353 -8.54 2.31 -13.15
CA SER A 353 -7.40 2.23 -14.07
C SER A 353 -7.65 3.07 -15.31
N TYR A 354 -6.94 4.19 -15.42
CA TYR A 354 -7.04 5.12 -16.54
C TYR A 354 -5.66 5.52 -17.01
N ASP A 355 -5.57 5.77 -18.32
CA ASP A 355 -4.38 6.32 -18.94
C ASP A 355 -4.21 7.82 -18.61
N ASP A 356 -3.03 8.34 -18.88
CA ASP A 356 -2.70 9.77 -18.84
C ASP A 356 -3.73 10.57 -19.67
N PRO A 357 -4.46 11.52 -19.09
CA PRO A 357 -5.46 12.29 -19.80
C PRO A 357 -4.87 13.28 -20.81
N ILE A 358 -3.56 13.55 -20.76
CA ILE A 358 -2.87 14.52 -21.60
C ILE A 358 -2.09 13.85 -22.73
N HIS A 359 -1.40 12.76 -22.41
CA HIS A 359 -0.48 12.09 -23.32
C HIS A 359 -0.95 10.68 -23.72
N HIS A 360 -2.27 10.41 -23.72
CA HIS A 360 -2.77 9.14 -24.20
C HIS A 360 -2.31 8.89 -25.64
N ASN A 361 -1.93 7.67 -25.92
CA ASN A 361 -1.37 7.28 -27.22
C ASN A 361 -2.34 6.39 -28.00
N ASN A 362 -2.06 6.21 -29.28
CA ASN A 362 -2.85 5.38 -30.17
C ASN A 362 -2.42 3.91 -30.19
N LEU A 363 -1.38 3.52 -29.47
CA LEU A 363 -0.81 2.18 -29.51
C LEU A 363 -1.58 1.19 -28.65
N ASN A 364 -2.46 1.67 -27.79
CA ASN A 364 -3.29 0.84 -26.90
C ASN A 364 -2.49 -0.05 -25.94
N GLU A 365 -1.33 0.42 -25.53
CA GLU A 365 -0.38 -0.34 -24.71
C GLU A 365 -0.62 -0.25 -23.21
N ARG A 366 -1.54 0.61 -22.77
CA ARG A 366 -1.87 0.82 -21.37
C ARG A 366 -3.28 0.33 -21.07
N ALA A 367 -3.42 -0.50 -20.07
CA ALA A 367 -4.70 -1.09 -19.72
C ALA A 367 -4.76 -1.52 -18.26
N ALA A 368 -5.96 -1.83 -17.78
CA ALA A 368 -6.14 -2.43 -16.46
C ALA A 368 -5.31 -3.72 -16.31
N MET A 369 -5.29 -4.57 -17.34
CA MET A 369 -4.42 -5.74 -17.44
C MET A 369 -3.64 -5.65 -18.75
N ASN A 370 -2.32 -5.55 -18.68
CA ASN A 370 -1.49 -5.29 -19.85
C ASN A 370 -0.30 -6.22 -19.97
N ILE A 371 -0.01 -6.64 -21.19
CA ILE A 371 1.23 -7.31 -21.57
C ILE A 371 1.84 -6.51 -22.72
N CYS A 372 2.99 -5.88 -22.47
CA CYS A 372 3.74 -5.14 -23.45
C CYS A 372 5.14 -5.75 -23.57
N SER A 373 5.37 -6.53 -24.63
CA SER A 373 6.66 -7.17 -24.88
C SER A 373 7.43 -6.44 -25.97
N LEU A 374 8.55 -5.85 -25.62
CA LEU A 374 9.43 -5.15 -26.56
C LEU A 374 10.64 -5.99 -27.00
N HIS A 375 10.87 -7.12 -26.38
CA HIS A 375 12.02 -7.99 -26.62
C HIS A 375 11.54 -9.41 -26.92
N GLY A 376 12.33 -10.20 -27.60
CA GLY A 376 12.02 -11.58 -27.97
C GLY A 376 11.97 -12.51 -26.76
N THR A 377 10.93 -12.38 -25.97
CA THR A 377 10.69 -13.12 -24.73
C THR A 377 9.52 -14.08 -24.92
N PHE A 378 9.59 -15.23 -24.30
CA PHE A 378 8.55 -16.24 -24.31
C PHE A 378 7.50 -15.96 -23.23
N PHE A 379 6.22 -16.02 -23.61
CA PHE A 379 5.09 -15.89 -22.67
C PHE A 379 4.23 -17.14 -22.73
N HIS A 380 4.01 -17.82 -21.61
CA HIS A 380 3.10 -18.96 -21.54
C HIS A 380 2.55 -19.17 -20.12
N ASP A 381 1.44 -19.88 -20.02
CA ASP A 381 0.79 -20.22 -18.75
C ASP A 381 0.43 -18.99 -17.89
N LEU A 382 -0.11 -17.96 -18.51
CA LEU A 382 -0.60 -16.76 -17.85
C LEU A 382 -2.11 -16.93 -17.55
N LEU A 383 -2.51 -16.70 -16.30
CA LEU A 383 -3.90 -16.83 -15.85
C LEU A 383 -4.38 -15.53 -15.21
N PHE A 384 -5.49 -15.01 -15.73
CA PHE A 384 -6.27 -13.91 -15.15
C PHE A 384 -7.66 -14.46 -14.85
N GLU A 385 -8.02 -14.58 -13.56
CA GLU A 385 -9.25 -15.26 -13.17
C GLU A 385 -9.91 -14.55 -11.98
N ASN A 386 -11.25 -14.43 -12.01
CA ASN A 386 -12.04 -13.86 -10.94
C ASN A 386 -11.60 -12.44 -10.54
N ILE A 387 -11.57 -11.53 -11.53
CA ILE A 387 -11.13 -10.14 -11.34
C ILE A 387 -12.32 -9.22 -11.57
N ASP A 388 -12.72 -8.49 -10.53
CA ASP A 388 -13.72 -7.44 -10.62
C ASP A 388 -13.07 -6.12 -11.07
N VAL A 389 -13.57 -5.52 -12.15
CA VAL A 389 -13.06 -4.23 -12.65
C VAL A 389 -14.17 -3.18 -12.58
N TYR A 390 -13.95 -2.10 -11.84
CA TYR A 390 -14.98 -1.08 -11.60
C TYR A 390 -14.88 0.09 -12.59
N HIS A 391 -13.79 0.82 -12.54
CA HIS A 391 -13.55 1.95 -13.43
C HIS A 391 -12.29 1.70 -14.25
N CYS A 392 -12.43 1.51 -15.54
CA CYS A 392 -11.28 1.43 -16.43
C CYS A 392 -11.56 2.09 -17.78
N GLN A 393 -10.52 2.63 -18.37
CA GLN A 393 -10.57 3.18 -19.71
C GLN A 393 -10.37 2.08 -20.75
N ARG A 394 -9.49 1.13 -20.45
CA ARG A 394 -9.16 -0.01 -21.30
C ARG A 394 -8.95 -1.24 -20.42
N LEU A 395 -9.62 -2.34 -20.74
CA LEU A 395 -9.63 -3.53 -19.90
C LEU A 395 -8.37 -4.37 -20.09
N ILE A 396 -8.03 -4.70 -21.34
CA ILE A 396 -6.91 -5.57 -21.69
C ILE A 396 -6.09 -4.91 -22.79
N GLY A 397 -4.77 -4.93 -22.63
CA GLY A 397 -3.79 -4.53 -23.64
C GLY A 397 -2.83 -5.67 -23.92
N LEU A 398 -2.55 -5.90 -25.21
CA LEU A 398 -1.53 -6.85 -25.67
C LEU A 398 -0.70 -6.16 -26.75
N GLY A 399 0.57 -5.92 -26.48
CA GLY A 399 1.50 -5.25 -27.39
C GLY A 399 2.82 -6.02 -27.49
N PHE A 400 3.28 -6.30 -28.71
CA PHE A 400 4.44 -7.17 -28.95
C PHE A 400 5.54 -6.56 -29.82
N ARG A 401 5.49 -5.28 -30.13
CA ARG A 401 6.47 -4.70 -31.07
C ARG A 401 6.97 -3.31 -30.72
N GLN A 402 6.17 -2.51 -30.04
CA GLN A 402 6.49 -1.13 -29.78
C GLN A 402 5.76 -0.61 -28.54
N ASP A 403 6.31 0.42 -27.96
CA ASP A 403 5.78 1.16 -26.84
C ASP A 403 5.88 2.65 -27.10
N PHE A 404 5.01 3.46 -26.49
CA PHE A 404 4.98 4.90 -26.68
C PHE A 404 6.30 5.57 -26.24
N TRP A 405 6.87 5.14 -25.11
CA TRP A 405 8.08 5.73 -24.54
C TRP A 405 9.36 5.16 -25.14
N PHE A 406 9.38 3.86 -25.42
CA PHE A 406 10.56 3.16 -25.95
C PHE A 406 10.56 3.09 -27.47
N GLY A 407 9.43 3.40 -28.13
CA GLY A 407 9.29 3.33 -29.57
C GLY A 407 9.28 1.91 -30.09
N GLN A 408 9.64 1.76 -31.37
CA GLN A 408 9.84 0.48 -32.02
C GLN A 408 11.28 0.04 -31.83
N LEU A 409 11.50 -1.14 -31.30
CA LEU A 409 12.82 -1.72 -31.17
C LEU A 409 13.29 -2.36 -32.48
N GLU A 410 14.58 -2.29 -32.75
CA GLU A 410 15.19 -2.84 -33.95
C GLU A 410 15.53 -4.34 -33.78
N GLY A 411 15.49 -5.11 -34.86
CA GLY A 411 15.88 -6.51 -34.93
C GLY A 411 14.82 -7.49 -34.45
N ASP A 412 15.22 -8.67 -34.02
CA ASP A 412 14.36 -9.75 -33.52
C ASP A 412 13.87 -9.46 -32.10
N GLN A 413 13.16 -8.38 -31.95
CA GLN A 413 12.65 -7.88 -30.68
C GLN A 413 11.17 -8.25 -30.47
N THR A 414 10.65 -9.17 -31.27
CA THR A 414 9.25 -9.62 -31.17
C THR A 414 9.12 -10.69 -30.09
N GLY A 415 8.20 -10.49 -29.14
CA GLY A 415 7.74 -11.54 -28.25
C GLY A 415 6.89 -12.57 -28.98
N GLU A 416 6.84 -13.81 -28.49
CA GLU A 416 5.94 -14.90 -28.89
C GLU A 416 4.98 -15.27 -27.77
#